data_ba7ec0ee33b6ddff7377140b8aca72e4
#
_entry.id   ba7ec0ee33b6ddff7377140b8aca72e4
#
_cell.length_a   1.000
_cell.length_b   1.000
_cell.length_c   1.000
_cell.angle_alpha   90.00
_cell.angle_beta   90.00
_cell.angle_gamma   90.00
#
_symmetry.space_group_name_H-M   'P 1'
#
loop_
_entity.id
_entity.type
_entity.pdbx_description
1 polymer ?
#
loop_
_entity_poly.entity_id
_entity_poly.type
_entity_poly.pdbx_seq_one_letter_code
_entity_poly.pdbx_strand_id
1 'polypeptide(L)'
;MIRQGGGAHFLCPGPAAIRWPVEPHCTGRPPPTKIDGVPTFHASDGTEIAYHLRGEGEPLVVLPGGPMRASAYLGDLGGLAAHRQLVLIDLRGTGDSAVPADPATYRCDRLVGDVEMLRHHMGLAHMDVLGHSAGGSLAMLYAARYPERVTGLMLVTAIPWALGMPVTAEERLAAARSRVDESWFMGAFPAFEAWLAGSADFDPVIAPFFYGRWDEAAQEHDARAEYESNDEAAGIYGSDGAYDPPATRSELARFTAPVLVLAGELDGGPCPGLARRAAEVFPNGEFAVQPGAGHYPWLDDPEWFVRRVAAFLGGSGRGTA
;
A
#
# COMPACT_ATOMS: atom_id res chain seq x y z
N MET A 1 50.80 -18.30 -17.25
CA MET A 1 49.85 -18.85 -16.25
C MET A 1 49.09 -17.66 -15.67
N ILE A 2 47.92 -17.36 -16.22
CA ILE A 2 47.09 -16.23 -15.84
C ILE A 2 45.93 -16.81 -15.02
N ARG A 3 45.84 -16.43 -13.75
CA ARG A 3 44.68 -16.78 -12.89
C ARG A 3 43.56 -15.79 -13.16
N GLN A 4 42.42 -16.30 -13.60
CA GLN A 4 41.18 -15.58 -13.73
C GLN A 4 40.62 -15.28 -12.34
N GLY A 5 40.32 -14.02 -12.11
CA GLY A 5 39.63 -13.53 -10.90
C GLY A 5 38.13 -13.86 -10.95
N GLY A 6 37.64 -14.48 -9.87
CA GLY A 6 36.22 -14.72 -9.66
C GLY A 6 35.47 -13.43 -9.42
N GLY A 7 34.43 -13.19 -10.21
CA GLY A 7 33.48 -12.10 -9.97
C GLY A 7 32.65 -12.38 -8.72
N ALA A 8 32.71 -11.47 -7.77
CA ALA A 8 31.83 -11.45 -6.63
C ALA A 8 30.41 -11.03 -7.13
N HIS A 9 29.48 -11.96 -7.14
CA HIS A 9 28.06 -11.65 -7.24
C HIS A 9 27.64 -10.94 -5.97
N PHE A 10 27.46 -9.62 -6.05
CA PHE A 10 26.73 -8.87 -5.04
C PHE A 10 25.25 -9.26 -5.15
N LEU A 11 24.83 -10.17 -4.30
CA LEU A 11 23.43 -10.39 -4.00
C LEU A 11 22.93 -9.12 -3.28
N CYS A 12 22.12 -8.31 -3.97
CA CYS A 12 21.31 -7.29 -3.32
C CYS A 12 20.41 -8.01 -2.30
N PRO A 13 20.45 -7.65 -1.02
CA PRO A 13 19.45 -8.14 -0.07
C PRO A 13 18.09 -7.64 -0.58
N GLY A 14 17.14 -8.56 -0.74
CA GLY A 14 15.75 -8.26 -1.01
C GLY A 14 15.19 -7.26 0.03
N PRO A 15 14.09 -6.57 -0.26
CA PRO A 15 13.54 -5.58 0.63
C PRO A 15 13.33 -6.21 2.01
N ALA A 16 14.03 -5.69 3.01
CA ALA A 16 13.81 -6.09 4.39
C ALA A 16 12.34 -5.78 4.70
N ALA A 17 11.55 -6.83 4.88
CA ALA A 17 10.19 -6.70 5.35
C ALA A 17 10.24 -5.89 6.65
N ILE A 18 9.40 -4.89 6.77
CA ILE A 18 9.19 -4.18 8.03
C ILE A 18 8.69 -5.24 9.01
N ARG A 19 9.57 -5.73 9.87
CA ARG A 19 9.19 -6.65 10.95
C ARG A 19 8.77 -5.81 12.13
N TRP A 20 7.49 -5.90 12.46
CA TRP A 20 6.99 -5.44 13.75
C TRP A 20 7.50 -6.39 14.84
N PRO A 21 8.01 -5.90 15.97
CA PRO A 21 8.50 -6.77 17.02
C PRO A 21 7.34 -7.58 17.59
N VAL A 22 7.43 -8.90 17.48
CA VAL A 22 6.53 -9.83 18.19
C VAL A 22 7.21 -10.16 19.49
N GLU A 23 6.81 -9.55 20.60
CA GLU A 23 7.04 -10.13 21.90
C GLU A 23 6.28 -11.46 21.99
N PRO A 24 6.89 -12.57 22.49
CA PRO A 24 6.22 -13.84 22.64
C PRO A 24 5.30 -13.78 23.86
N HIS A 25 4.16 -13.10 23.76
CA HIS A 25 3.15 -13.11 24.80
C HIS A 25 1.83 -13.64 24.29
N CYS A 26 1.49 -14.82 24.86
CA CYS A 26 0.19 -15.47 24.86
C CYS A 26 -0.29 -16.10 23.55
N THR A 27 0.17 -17.34 23.34
CA THR A 27 -0.64 -18.38 22.71
C THR A 27 -2.00 -18.45 23.39
N GLY A 28 -3.07 -18.01 22.72
CA GLY A 28 -4.42 -18.23 23.25
C GLY A 28 -5.45 -17.15 22.98
N ARG A 29 -5.23 -16.20 22.05
CA ARG A 29 -6.33 -15.33 21.63
C ARG A 29 -7.17 -16.08 20.59
N PRO A 30 -8.50 -16.27 20.80
CA PRO A 30 -9.35 -16.81 19.77
C PRO A 30 -9.27 -15.87 18.55
N PRO A 31 -9.38 -16.42 17.32
CA PRO A 31 -9.50 -15.59 16.12
C PRO A 31 -10.66 -14.59 16.32
N PRO A 32 -10.58 -13.39 15.76
CA PRO A 32 -11.65 -12.41 15.89
C PRO A 32 -12.96 -13.08 15.49
N THR A 33 -13.97 -13.00 16.35
CA THR A 33 -15.30 -13.49 16.07
C THR A 33 -15.80 -12.77 14.82
N LYS A 34 -16.14 -13.53 13.77
CA LYS A 34 -16.77 -12.96 12.55
C LYS A 34 -17.90 -12.05 12.98
N ILE A 35 -17.85 -10.81 12.53
CA ILE A 35 -18.95 -9.88 12.72
C ILE A 35 -20.03 -10.32 11.75
N ASP A 36 -21.17 -10.80 12.27
CA ASP A 36 -22.32 -11.16 11.46
C ASP A 36 -22.71 -9.98 10.56
N GLY A 37 -22.68 -10.16 9.24
CA GLY A 37 -23.08 -9.15 8.27
C GLY A 37 -21.98 -8.50 7.44
N VAL A 38 -20.68 -8.85 7.63
CA VAL A 38 -19.62 -8.43 6.71
C VAL A 38 -19.74 -9.20 5.39
N PRO A 39 -19.86 -8.52 4.23
CA PRO A 39 -19.94 -9.20 2.95
C PRO A 39 -18.63 -9.90 2.60
N THR A 40 -18.74 -11.12 2.05
CA THR A 40 -17.62 -11.96 1.65
C THR A 40 -17.82 -12.52 0.25
N PHE A 41 -16.71 -12.94 -0.37
CA PHE A 41 -16.70 -13.75 -1.58
C PHE A 41 -15.62 -14.84 -1.46
N HIS A 42 -15.61 -15.79 -2.38
CA HIS A 42 -14.58 -16.83 -2.41
C HIS A 42 -13.54 -16.54 -3.49
N ALA A 43 -12.27 -16.57 -3.11
CA ALA A 43 -11.16 -16.64 -4.04
C ALA A 43 -11.18 -17.97 -4.84
N SER A 44 -10.36 -18.06 -5.88
CA SER A 44 -10.34 -19.25 -6.77
C SER A 44 -9.90 -20.55 -6.07
N ASP A 45 -9.20 -20.43 -4.95
CA ASP A 45 -8.75 -21.54 -4.10
C ASP A 45 -9.75 -21.87 -2.96
N GLY A 46 -10.90 -21.19 -2.92
CA GLY A 46 -11.94 -21.33 -1.90
C GLY A 46 -11.71 -20.50 -0.63
N THR A 47 -10.63 -19.74 -0.53
CA THR A 47 -10.41 -18.82 0.61
C THR A 47 -11.51 -17.77 0.64
N GLU A 48 -12.17 -17.59 1.78
CA GLU A 48 -13.20 -16.57 1.99
C GLU A 48 -12.54 -15.22 2.22
N ILE A 49 -12.86 -14.23 1.39
CA ILE A 49 -12.32 -12.87 1.42
C ILE A 49 -13.44 -11.90 1.80
N ALA A 50 -13.18 -11.08 2.81
CA ALA A 50 -14.10 -10.05 3.28
C ALA A 50 -13.82 -8.70 2.59
N TYR A 51 -14.85 -7.89 2.49
CA TYR A 51 -14.73 -6.50 2.07
C TYR A 51 -15.75 -5.63 2.81
N HIS A 52 -15.44 -4.36 2.95
CA HIS A 52 -16.29 -3.40 3.67
C HIS A 52 -16.74 -2.29 2.73
N LEU A 53 -18.00 -1.90 2.83
CA LEU A 53 -18.56 -0.81 2.06
C LEU A 53 -18.67 0.45 2.93
N ARG A 54 -18.21 1.59 2.40
CA ARG A 54 -18.34 2.90 3.02
C ARG A 54 -18.85 3.90 2.00
N GLY A 55 -19.91 4.64 2.34
CA GLY A 55 -20.55 5.60 1.42
C GLY A 55 -21.41 4.93 0.37
N GLU A 56 -21.84 5.72 -0.60
CA GLU A 56 -22.75 5.33 -1.68
C GLU A 56 -22.23 5.85 -3.04
N GLY A 57 -22.84 5.38 -4.13
CA GLY A 57 -22.52 5.83 -5.50
C GLY A 57 -21.59 4.88 -6.26
N GLU A 58 -20.82 5.43 -7.21
CA GLU A 58 -19.90 4.65 -8.03
C GLU A 58 -18.80 4.00 -7.19
N PRO A 59 -18.57 2.68 -7.35
CA PRO A 59 -17.61 1.96 -6.53
C PRO A 59 -16.16 2.39 -6.84
N LEU A 60 -15.36 2.50 -5.77
CA LEU A 60 -13.92 2.64 -5.79
C LEU A 60 -13.32 1.48 -4.99
N VAL A 61 -12.64 0.56 -5.66
CA VAL A 61 -11.95 -0.55 -4.98
C VAL A 61 -10.65 -0.04 -4.37
N VAL A 62 -10.49 -0.25 -3.06
CA VAL A 62 -9.34 0.25 -2.30
C VAL A 62 -8.51 -0.93 -1.79
N LEU A 63 -7.25 -0.97 -2.21
CA LEU A 63 -6.29 -2.00 -1.85
C LEU A 63 -5.38 -1.50 -0.71
N PRO A 64 -5.43 -2.14 0.46
CA PRO A 64 -4.68 -1.72 1.64
C PRO A 64 -3.18 -1.99 1.49
N GLY A 65 -2.39 -1.26 2.30
CA GLY A 65 -0.95 -1.44 2.43
C GLY A 65 -0.55 -2.34 3.59
N GLY A 66 0.51 -1.96 4.25
CA GLY A 66 1.16 -2.65 5.34
C GLY A 66 2.60 -3.06 4.99
N PRO A 67 2.88 -4.09 4.17
CA PRO A 67 1.94 -5.00 3.53
C PRO A 67 1.13 -5.84 4.52
N MET A 68 -0.03 -6.32 4.08
CA MET A 68 -0.89 -7.24 4.84
C MET A 68 -1.45 -6.66 6.15
N ARG A 69 -1.87 -5.38 6.11
CA ARG A 69 -2.67 -4.75 7.16
C ARG A 69 -4.14 -4.79 6.76
N ALA A 70 -5.04 -5.11 7.70
CA ALA A 70 -6.49 -5.06 7.50
C ALA A 70 -6.94 -3.69 7.01
N SER A 71 -7.95 -3.64 6.15
CA SER A 71 -8.40 -2.39 5.52
C SER A 71 -8.99 -1.36 6.48
N ALA A 72 -9.25 -1.74 7.72
CA ALA A 72 -9.85 -0.89 8.76
C ALA A 72 -9.10 0.43 8.99
N TYR A 73 -7.76 0.45 8.85
CA TYR A 73 -6.94 1.65 9.03
C TYR A 73 -7.23 2.75 7.99
N LEU A 74 -7.78 2.39 6.85
CA LEU A 74 -8.13 3.35 5.78
C LEU A 74 -9.32 4.22 6.17
N GLY A 75 -10.18 3.75 7.09
CA GLY A 75 -11.37 4.47 7.51
C GLY A 75 -12.30 4.78 6.33
N ASP A 76 -12.68 6.02 6.20
CA ASP A 76 -13.43 6.55 5.05
C ASP A 76 -12.56 7.39 4.10
N LEU A 77 -11.22 7.27 4.24
CA LEU A 77 -10.23 8.05 3.50
C LEU A 77 -10.45 9.57 3.64
N GLY A 78 -10.65 10.01 4.89
CA GLY A 78 -10.78 11.43 5.21
C GLY A 78 -12.05 12.08 4.69
N GLY A 79 -13.13 11.30 4.51
CA GLY A 79 -14.41 11.76 3.99
C GLY A 79 -14.61 11.48 2.49
N LEU A 80 -13.70 10.76 1.82
CA LEU A 80 -13.86 10.39 0.42
C LEU A 80 -15.14 9.56 0.18
N ALA A 81 -15.60 8.82 1.20
CA ALA A 81 -16.85 8.08 1.19
C ALA A 81 -18.10 8.93 0.92
N ALA A 82 -18.05 10.25 1.09
CA ALA A 82 -19.12 11.17 0.69
C ALA A 82 -19.22 11.37 -0.84
N HIS A 83 -18.20 10.97 -1.59
CA HIS A 83 -18.07 11.16 -3.04
C HIS A 83 -18.11 9.85 -3.83
N ARG A 84 -17.81 8.73 -3.19
CA ARG A 84 -17.72 7.39 -3.80
C ARG A 84 -18.10 6.31 -2.80
N GLN A 85 -18.64 5.20 -3.31
CA GLN A 85 -18.72 3.99 -2.51
C GLN A 85 -17.35 3.33 -2.43
N LEU A 86 -16.68 3.43 -1.28
CA LEU A 86 -15.40 2.75 -1.05
C LEU A 86 -15.65 1.26 -0.81
N VAL A 87 -14.96 0.43 -1.57
CA VAL A 87 -14.95 -1.03 -1.44
C VAL A 87 -13.59 -1.41 -0.87
N LEU A 88 -13.50 -1.52 0.46
CA LEU A 88 -12.27 -1.78 1.20
C LEU A 88 -12.08 -3.28 1.34
N ILE A 89 -11.16 -3.88 0.61
CA ILE A 89 -10.88 -5.32 0.70
C ILE A 89 -9.95 -5.62 1.88
N ASP A 90 -10.30 -6.62 2.70
CA ASP A 90 -9.33 -7.25 3.57
C ASP A 90 -8.60 -8.33 2.77
N LEU A 91 -7.29 -8.18 2.59
CA LEU A 91 -6.52 -9.21 1.90
C LEU A 91 -6.57 -10.51 2.70
N ARG A 92 -6.41 -11.65 2.04
CA ARG A 92 -6.43 -12.97 2.71
C ARG A 92 -5.57 -12.98 3.98
N GLY A 93 -6.09 -13.55 5.07
CA GLY A 93 -5.40 -13.59 6.36
C GLY A 93 -5.31 -12.27 7.11
N THR A 94 -6.02 -11.22 6.66
CA THR A 94 -6.13 -9.94 7.37
C THR A 94 -7.59 -9.62 7.69
N GLY A 95 -7.84 -8.82 8.72
CA GLY A 95 -9.17 -8.37 9.09
C GLY A 95 -10.19 -9.51 9.23
N ASP A 96 -11.30 -9.41 8.52
CA ASP A 96 -12.37 -10.41 8.52
C ASP A 96 -12.18 -11.52 7.46
N SER A 97 -11.11 -11.45 6.64
CA SER A 97 -10.79 -12.48 5.65
C SER A 97 -10.21 -13.74 6.27
N ALA A 98 -10.51 -14.89 5.68
CA ALA A 98 -9.98 -16.17 6.14
C ALA A 98 -8.46 -16.28 5.86
N VAL A 99 -7.80 -17.06 6.72
CA VAL A 99 -6.42 -17.51 6.50
C VAL A 99 -6.44 -18.57 5.38
N PRO A 100 -5.61 -18.43 4.32
CA PRO A 100 -5.56 -19.41 3.24
C PRO A 100 -4.91 -20.72 3.72
N ALA A 101 -5.27 -21.84 3.05
CA ALA A 101 -4.66 -23.14 3.34
C ALA A 101 -3.16 -23.19 2.91
N ASP A 102 -2.81 -22.46 1.87
CA ASP A 102 -1.43 -22.35 1.35
C ASP A 102 -0.90 -20.94 1.60
N PRO A 103 0.06 -20.76 2.54
CA PRO A 103 0.68 -19.46 2.84
C PRO A 103 1.40 -18.83 1.65
N ALA A 104 1.85 -19.62 0.64
CA ALA A 104 2.48 -19.08 -0.56
C ALA A 104 1.53 -18.17 -1.36
N THR A 105 0.23 -18.25 -1.10
CA THR A 105 -0.80 -17.41 -1.73
C THR A 105 -0.86 -15.99 -1.15
N TYR A 106 -0.13 -15.68 -0.08
CA TYR A 106 0.07 -14.30 0.41
C TYR A 106 0.94 -13.45 -0.51
N ARG A 107 1.64 -14.07 -1.45
CA ARG A 107 2.52 -13.36 -2.39
C ARG A 107 1.71 -12.40 -3.27
N CYS A 108 2.24 -11.19 -3.49
CA CYS A 108 1.54 -10.08 -4.15
C CYS A 108 0.95 -10.45 -5.53
N ASP A 109 1.69 -11.20 -6.37
CA ASP A 109 1.22 -11.65 -7.68
C ASP A 109 0.01 -12.59 -7.59
N ARG A 110 -0.14 -13.33 -6.47
CA ARG A 110 -1.29 -14.22 -6.23
C ARG A 110 -2.53 -13.44 -5.82
N LEU A 111 -2.38 -12.39 -5.04
CA LEU A 111 -3.46 -11.50 -4.61
C LEU A 111 -4.15 -10.78 -5.78
N VAL A 112 -3.50 -10.65 -6.93
CA VAL A 112 -4.12 -10.10 -8.16
C VAL A 112 -5.38 -10.88 -8.55
N GLY A 113 -5.38 -12.20 -8.34
CA GLY A 113 -6.56 -13.03 -8.57
C GLY A 113 -7.73 -12.69 -7.65
N ASP A 114 -7.46 -12.35 -6.38
CA ASP A 114 -8.51 -12.00 -5.42
C ASP A 114 -9.18 -10.68 -5.79
N VAL A 115 -8.40 -9.69 -6.28
CA VAL A 115 -8.94 -8.42 -6.78
C VAL A 115 -9.86 -8.64 -7.99
N GLU A 116 -9.48 -9.53 -8.92
CA GLU A 116 -10.34 -9.88 -10.07
C GLU A 116 -11.60 -10.63 -9.64
N MET A 117 -11.50 -11.52 -8.66
CA MET A 117 -12.67 -12.22 -8.11
C MET A 117 -13.62 -11.27 -7.39
N LEU A 118 -13.11 -10.26 -6.66
CA LEU A 118 -13.94 -9.20 -6.06
C LEU A 118 -14.71 -8.43 -7.14
N ARG A 119 -14.00 -7.97 -8.20
CA ARG A 119 -14.62 -7.27 -9.33
C ARG A 119 -15.78 -8.10 -9.93
N HIS A 120 -15.51 -9.38 -10.18
CA HIS A 120 -16.51 -10.31 -10.72
C HIS A 120 -17.68 -10.52 -9.77
N HIS A 121 -17.41 -10.72 -8.46
CA HIS A 121 -18.43 -10.88 -7.42
C HIS A 121 -19.39 -9.69 -7.35
N MET A 122 -18.83 -8.47 -7.50
CA MET A 122 -19.62 -7.24 -7.51
C MET A 122 -20.32 -6.94 -8.85
N GLY A 123 -20.14 -7.79 -9.86
CA GLY A 123 -20.74 -7.61 -11.19
C GLY A 123 -20.19 -6.42 -11.97
N LEU A 124 -18.98 -5.94 -11.63
CA LEU A 124 -18.39 -4.76 -12.28
C LEU A 124 -17.73 -5.15 -13.59
N ALA A 125 -18.13 -4.52 -14.71
CA ALA A 125 -17.45 -4.69 -16.00
C ALA A 125 -16.01 -4.13 -15.93
N HIS A 126 -15.85 -2.98 -15.30
CA HIS A 126 -14.60 -2.26 -15.01
C HIS A 126 -14.75 -1.53 -13.67
N MET A 127 -13.65 -1.06 -13.11
CA MET A 127 -13.63 -0.38 -11.82
C MET A 127 -12.52 0.66 -11.73
N ASP A 128 -12.72 1.64 -10.86
CA ASP A 128 -11.64 2.49 -10.36
C ASP A 128 -10.92 1.77 -9.23
N VAL A 129 -9.60 1.88 -9.19
CA VAL A 129 -8.76 1.24 -8.21
C VAL A 129 -7.87 2.25 -7.51
N LEU A 130 -7.85 2.24 -6.19
CA LEU A 130 -6.91 2.97 -5.35
C LEU A 130 -6.03 1.98 -4.60
N GLY A 131 -4.72 2.08 -4.75
CA GLY A 131 -3.75 1.32 -3.96
C GLY A 131 -2.96 2.25 -3.03
N HIS A 132 -2.98 1.96 -1.74
CA HIS A 132 -2.19 2.67 -0.74
C HIS A 132 -0.92 1.89 -0.40
N SER A 133 0.23 2.57 -0.32
CA SER A 133 1.49 1.96 0.14
C SER A 133 1.84 0.67 -0.62
N ALA A 134 2.03 -0.45 0.05
CA ALA A 134 2.25 -1.78 -0.57
C ALA A 134 1.09 -2.19 -1.49
N GLY A 135 -0.17 -1.82 -1.16
CA GLY A 135 -1.33 -2.03 -2.02
C GLY A 135 -1.21 -1.33 -3.38
N GLY A 136 -0.35 -0.32 -3.50
CA GLY A 136 0.01 0.29 -4.78
C GLY A 136 0.74 -0.69 -5.70
N SER A 137 1.63 -1.54 -5.18
CA SER A 137 2.25 -2.60 -5.99
C SER A 137 1.23 -3.62 -6.48
N LEU A 138 0.26 -4.01 -5.63
CA LEU A 138 -0.84 -4.88 -6.03
C LEU A 138 -1.72 -4.23 -7.11
N ALA A 139 -2.04 -2.93 -6.96
CA ALA A 139 -2.80 -2.17 -7.94
C ALA A 139 -2.08 -2.09 -9.30
N MET A 140 -0.76 -1.88 -9.29
CA MET A 140 0.07 -1.86 -10.50
C MET A 140 0.10 -3.23 -11.19
N LEU A 141 0.26 -4.33 -10.44
CA LEU A 141 0.20 -5.69 -11.00
C LEU A 141 -1.19 -6.01 -11.56
N TYR A 142 -2.25 -5.58 -10.88
CA TYR A 142 -3.62 -5.75 -11.37
C TYR A 142 -3.85 -4.98 -12.69
N ALA A 143 -3.46 -3.71 -12.74
CA ALA A 143 -3.58 -2.89 -13.95
C ALA A 143 -2.73 -3.42 -15.12
N ALA A 144 -1.55 -3.97 -14.84
CA ALA A 144 -0.71 -4.60 -15.86
C ALA A 144 -1.34 -5.88 -16.43
N ARG A 145 -2.03 -6.66 -15.59
CA ARG A 145 -2.62 -7.95 -15.98
C ARG A 145 -4.02 -7.81 -16.61
N TYR A 146 -4.79 -6.81 -16.18
CA TYR A 146 -6.17 -6.57 -16.60
C TYR A 146 -6.41 -5.10 -16.98
N PRO A 147 -5.63 -4.57 -17.95
CA PRO A 147 -5.68 -3.14 -18.26
C PRO A 147 -7.07 -2.66 -18.69
N GLU A 148 -7.86 -3.54 -19.34
CA GLU A 148 -9.21 -3.23 -19.80
C GLU A 148 -10.25 -3.20 -18.66
N ARG A 149 -9.88 -3.65 -17.46
CA ARG A 149 -10.76 -3.67 -16.27
C ARG A 149 -10.64 -2.42 -15.41
N VAL A 150 -9.63 -1.59 -15.65
CA VAL A 150 -9.36 -0.39 -14.83
C VAL A 150 -9.70 0.87 -15.61
N THR A 151 -10.63 1.66 -15.09
CA THR A 151 -11.06 2.94 -15.66
C THR A 151 -10.31 4.15 -15.12
N GLY A 152 -9.73 4.02 -13.92
CA GLY A 152 -8.86 4.99 -13.29
C GLY A 152 -8.03 4.31 -12.20
N LEU A 153 -6.75 4.64 -12.15
CA LEU A 153 -5.81 4.09 -11.17
C LEU A 153 -5.27 5.20 -10.28
N MET A 154 -5.41 5.03 -8.96
CA MET A 154 -4.86 5.96 -7.98
C MET A 154 -3.82 5.24 -7.12
N LEU A 155 -2.62 5.78 -7.08
CA LEU A 155 -1.48 5.27 -6.36
C LEU A 155 -1.13 6.28 -5.26
N VAL A 156 -1.66 6.05 -4.06
CA VAL A 156 -1.53 6.96 -2.91
C VAL A 156 -0.38 6.51 -2.03
N THR A 157 0.66 7.33 -1.92
CA THR A 157 1.90 7.01 -1.21
C THR A 157 2.38 5.57 -1.50
N ALA A 158 2.22 5.17 -2.77
CA ALA A 158 2.33 3.79 -3.22
C ALA A 158 3.79 3.38 -3.38
N ILE A 159 4.18 2.26 -2.78
CA ILE A 159 5.54 1.72 -2.91
C ILE A 159 5.65 0.99 -4.25
N PRO A 160 6.56 1.41 -5.16
CA PRO A 160 6.61 0.89 -6.52
C PRO A 160 7.51 -0.35 -6.68
N TRP A 161 7.39 -1.35 -5.79
CA TRP A 161 8.13 -2.62 -5.92
C TRP A 161 7.84 -3.35 -7.22
N ALA A 162 6.58 -3.31 -7.66
CA ALA A 162 6.18 -3.91 -8.93
C ALA A 162 6.91 -3.30 -10.13
N LEU A 163 7.44 -2.08 -10.01
CA LEU A 163 8.27 -1.42 -11.01
C LEU A 163 9.78 -1.65 -10.80
N GLY A 164 10.19 -2.41 -9.78
CA GLY A 164 11.59 -2.58 -9.41
C GLY A 164 12.26 -1.30 -8.93
N MET A 165 11.50 -0.42 -8.31
CA MET A 165 11.95 0.85 -7.75
C MET A 165 11.90 0.77 -6.23
N PRO A 166 12.98 0.38 -5.55
CA PRO A 166 13.01 0.29 -4.09
C PRO A 166 13.08 1.69 -3.46
N VAL A 167 12.54 1.81 -2.26
CA VAL A 167 12.78 2.96 -1.39
C VAL A 167 14.17 2.77 -0.76
N THR A 168 15.06 3.74 -0.92
CA THR A 168 16.42 3.66 -0.38
C THR A 168 16.51 4.22 1.03
N ALA A 169 17.50 3.74 1.81
CA ALA A 169 17.80 4.31 3.14
C ALA A 169 18.19 5.79 3.03
N GLU A 170 18.89 6.18 1.97
CA GLU A 170 19.28 7.57 1.72
C GLU A 170 18.06 8.49 1.53
N GLU A 171 17.08 8.07 0.72
CA GLU A 171 15.83 8.80 0.51
C GLU A 171 15.05 8.95 1.83
N ARG A 172 14.96 7.88 2.63
CA ARG A 172 14.31 7.90 3.95
C ARG A 172 15.02 8.84 4.93
N LEU A 173 16.34 8.77 4.99
CA LEU A 173 17.13 9.67 5.86
C LEU A 173 17.02 11.13 5.43
N ALA A 174 16.99 11.41 4.13
CA ALA A 174 16.81 12.77 3.63
C ALA A 174 15.45 13.35 4.06
N ALA A 175 14.38 12.58 3.92
CA ALA A 175 13.04 12.95 4.38
C ALA A 175 13.00 13.14 5.90
N ALA A 176 13.58 12.20 6.67
CA ALA A 176 13.61 12.29 8.11
C ALA A 176 14.36 13.56 8.60
N ARG A 177 15.51 13.89 8.00
CA ARG A 177 16.31 15.07 8.36
C ARG A 177 15.59 16.39 8.10
N SER A 178 14.65 16.45 7.17
CA SER A 178 13.83 17.65 6.96
C SER A 178 12.91 17.97 8.14
N ARG A 179 12.76 17.00 9.08
CA ARG A 179 11.92 17.08 10.26
C ARG A 179 12.68 17.44 11.56
N VAL A 180 13.93 17.95 11.44
CA VAL A 180 14.82 18.21 12.59
C VAL A 180 14.26 19.16 13.64
N ASP A 181 13.35 20.03 13.25
CA ASP A 181 12.71 21.02 14.15
C ASP A 181 11.50 20.44 14.94
N GLU A 182 11.08 19.23 14.64
CA GLU A 182 9.98 18.55 15.34
C GLU A 182 10.43 18.16 16.77
N SER A 183 9.55 18.37 17.75
CA SER A 183 9.86 18.12 19.16
C SER A 183 10.24 16.67 19.50
N TRP A 184 9.73 15.71 18.74
CA TRP A 184 9.99 14.28 18.88
C TRP A 184 11.26 13.82 18.15
N PHE A 185 11.83 14.64 17.24
CA PHE A 185 12.91 14.24 16.34
C PHE A 185 14.13 13.68 17.07
N MET A 186 14.64 14.41 18.07
CA MET A 186 15.87 14.00 18.79
C MET A 186 15.70 12.69 19.53
N GLY A 187 14.49 12.34 19.95
CA GLY A 187 14.20 11.07 20.61
C GLY A 187 14.06 9.89 19.65
N ALA A 188 13.54 10.13 18.45
CA ALA A 188 13.22 9.09 17.46
C ALA A 188 14.32 8.86 16.41
N PHE A 189 15.08 9.89 16.04
CA PHE A 189 16.01 9.81 14.91
C PHE A 189 17.14 8.77 15.08
N PRO A 190 17.78 8.61 16.25
CA PRO A 190 18.78 7.56 16.42
C PRO A 190 18.25 6.15 16.19
N ALA A 191 17.02 5.86 16.65
CA ALA A 191 16.37 4.56 16.42
C ALA A 191 16.02 4.38 14.93
N PHE A 192 15.60 5.45 14.26
CA PHE A 192 15.32 5.43 12.82
C PHE A 192 16.59 5.15 11.99
N GLU A 193 17.73 5.76 12.32
CA GLU A 193 19.01 5.46 11.66
C GLU A 193 19.44 4.00 11.90
N ALA A 194 19.31 3.49 13.13
CA ALA A 194 19.66 2.12 13.48
C ALA A 194 18.78 1.09 12.73
N TRP A 195 17.47 1.35 12.63
CA TRP A 195 16.54 0.53 11.86
C TRP A 195 16.91 0.51 10.38
N LEU A 196 17.17 1.66 9.76
CA LEU A 196 17.55 1.75 8.34
C LEU A 196 18.90 1.09 8.04
N ALA A 197 19.81 1.08 9.01
CA ALA A 197 21.10 0.39 8.92
C ALA A 197 20.98 -1.13 9.12
N GLY A 198 19.81 -1.66 9.49
CA GLY A 198 19.60 -3.06 9.85
C GLY A 198 20.30 -3.47 11.14
N SER A 199 20.67 -2.51 11.99
CA SER A 199 21.34 -2.75 13.28
C SER A 199 20.38 -2.84 14.47
N ALA A 200 19.10 -2.54 14.25
CA ALA A 200 18.01 -2.68 15.21
C ALA A 200 16.71 -3.08 14.48
N ASP A 201 15.82 -3.73 15.20
CA ASP A 201 14.45 -3.98 14.75
C ASP A 201 13.65 -2.67 14.74
N PHE A 202 12.43 -2.74 14.19
CA PHE A 202 11.51 -1.61 14.23
C PHE A 202 11.17 -1.26 15.68
N ASP A 203 11.38 0.01 16.05
CA ASP A 203 11.00 0.56 17.35
C ASP A 203 9.81 1.52 17.15
N PRO A 204 8.69 1.38 17.88
CA PRO A 204 7.53 2.28 17.76
C PRO A 204 7.86 3.78 17.91
N VAL A 205 8.97 4.11 18.56
CA VAL A 205 9.44 5.50 18.71
C VAL A 205 9.66 6.18 17.35
N ILE A 206 9.88 5.42 16.27
CA ILE A 206 10.10 5.96 14.91
C ILE A 206 8.80 6.24 14.14
N ALA A 207 7.65 5.85 14.68
CA ALA A 207 6.35 6.04 14.04
C ALA A 207 6.09 7.48 13.56
N PRO A 208 6.50 8.55 14.27
CA PRO A 208 6.26 9.93 13.81
C PRO A 208 6.82 10.25 12.40
N PHE A 209 7.85 9.52 11.94
CA PHE A 209 8.40 9.72 10.61
C PHE A 209 7.47 9.30 9.46
N PHE A 210 6.41 8.54 9.75
CA PHE A 210 5.43 8.10 8.75
C PHE A 210 4.21 9.02 8.67
N TYR A 211 4.08 10.03 9.55
CA TYR A 211 2.94 10.94 9.61
C TYR A 211 3.37 12.38 9.31
N GLY A 212 2.53 13.15 8.68
CA GLY A 212 2.77 14.59 8.49
C GLY A 212 2.64 15.34 9.83
N ARG A 213 1.68 14.91 10.66
CA ARG A 213 1.46 15.40 12.03
C ARG A 213 1.50 14.23 13.00
N TRP A 214 2.09 14.44 14.17
CA TRP A 214 2.14 13.42 15.23
C TRP A 214 1.23 13.83 16.40
N ASP A 215 -0.05 13.99 16.11
CA ASP A 215 -1.11 14.28 17.06
C ASP A 215 -1.77 13.01 17.62
N GLU A 216 -2.78 13.17 18.50
CA GLU A 216 -3.50 12.07 19.13
C GLU A 216 -4.13 11.12 18.08
N ALA A 217 -4.70 11.67 17.01
CA ALA A 217 -5.31 10.86 15.95
C ALA A 217 -4.28 10.02 15.20
N ALA A 218 -3.08 10.55 14.93
CA ALA A 218 -1.99 9.81 14.33
C ALA A 218 -1.48 8.69 15.26
N GLN A 219 -1.36 8.97 16.57
CA GLN A 219 -0.94 7.99 17.58
C GLN A 219 -1.96 6.86 17.74
N GLU A 220 -3.25 7.17 17.79
CA GLU A 220 -4.31 6.16 17.81
C GLU A 220 -4.34 5.31 16.54
N HIS A 221 -4.10 5.94 15.38
CA HIS A 221 -4.01 5.24 14.11
C HIS A 221 -2.80 4.30 14.06
N ASP A 222 -1.65 4.73 14.55
CA ASP A 222 -0.43 3.92 14.62
C ASP A 222 -0.60 2.73 15.56
N ALA A 223 -1.11 2.95 16.75
CA ALA A 223 -1.30 1.92 17.77
C ALA A 223 -2.17 0.74 17.30
N ARG A 224 -3.08 0.97 16.34
CA ARG A 224 -3.89 -0.09 15.76
C ARG A 224 -3.10 -1.04 14.85
N ALA A 225 -1.97 -0.61 14.31
CA ALA A 225 -1.18 -1.43 13.39
C ALA A 225 -0.75 -2.76 14.00
N GLU A 226 -0.51 -2.81 15.32
CA GLU A 226 -0.10 -4.02 16.05
C GLU A 226 -1.10 -5.19 15.89
N TYR A 227 -2.40 -4.90 15.93
CA TYR A 227 -3.43 -5.95 15.83
C TYR A 227 -4.15 -6.01 14.49
N GLU A 228 -3.90 -5.05 13.59
CA GLU A 228 -4.44 -5.05 12.23
C GLU A 228 -3.50 -5.73 11.24
N SER A 229 -2.22 -5.96 11.58
CA SER A 229 -1.21 -6.51 10.67
C SER A 229 -1.05 -8.02 10.82
N ASN A 230 -0.74 -8.69 9.69
CA ASN A 230 -0.35 -10.09 9.64
C ASN A 230 1.13 -10.18 9.20
N ASP A 231 2.03 -10.31 10.17
CA ASP A 231 3.49 -10.28 9.94
C ASP A 231 4.00 -11.48 9.13
N GLU A 232 3.40 -12.66 9.32
CA GLU A 232 3.72 -13.85 8.53
C GLU A 232 3.42 -13.59 7.04
N ALA A 233 2.22 -13.12 6.77
CA ALA A 233 1.79 -12.79 5.42
C ALA A 233 2.61 -11.64 4.82
N ALA A 234 2.96 -10.64 5.62
CA ALA A 234 3.81 -9.52 5.21
C ALA A 234 5.21 -9.99 4.77
N GLY A 235 5.78 -10.97 5.49
CA GLY A 235 7.06 -11.59 5.13
C GLY A 235 7.02 -12.34 3.80
N ILE A 236 5.85 -12.81 3.36
CA ILE A 236 5.66 -13.55 2.11
C ILE A 236 5.29 -12.63 0.95
N TYR A 237 4.61 -11.51 1.22
CA TYR A 237 4.03 -10.61 0.23
C TYR A 237 4.98 -10.24 -0.91
N GLY A 238 6.20 -9.85 -0.60
CA GLY A 238 7.24 -9.44 -1.56
C GLY A 238 8.31 -10.51 -1.82
N SER A 239 8.06 -11.79 -1.49
CA SER A 239 9.02 -12.87 -1.66
C SER A 239 9.37 -13.13 -3.12
N ASP A 240 10.38 -13.96 -3.36
CA ASP A 240 10.91 -14.28 -4.69
C ASP A 240 9.80 -14.69 -5.66
N GLY A 241 9.78 -14.03 -6.82
CA GLY A 241 8.78 -14.26 -7.86
C GLY A 241 7.48 -13.45 -7.68
N ALA A 242 7.35 -12.61 -6.64
CA ALA A 242 6.20 -11.72 -6.47
C ALA A 242 6.12 -10.65 -7.57
N TYR A 243 7.26 -10.26 -8.15
CA TYR A 243 7.35 -9.18 -9.12
C TYR A 243 8.20 -9.59 -10.33
N ASP A 244 7.76 -9.14 -11.50
CA ASP A 244 8.53 -9.08 -12.74
C ASP A 244 8.57 -7.63 -13.22
N PRO A 245 9.50 -6.81 -12.71
CA PRO A 245 9.51 -5.38 -13.01
C PRO A 245 9.68 -5.03 -14.50
N PRO A 246 10.51 -5.74 -15.30
CA PRO A 246 10.59 -5.51 -16.74
C PRO A 246 9.25 -5.73 -17.45
N ALA A 247 8.58 -6.85 -17.18
CA ALA A 247 7.28 -7.16 -17.77
C ALA A 247 6.22 -6.15 -17.30
N THR A 248 6.15 -5.88 -15.99
CA THR A 248 5.19 -4.92 -15.42
C THR A 248 5.34 -3.53 -16.04
N ARG A 249 6.57 -2.99 -16.14
CA ARG A 249 6.80 -1.70 -16.79
C ARG A 249 6.40 -1.69 -18.26
N SER A 250 6.66 -2.78 -18.99
CA SER A 250 6.27 -2.90 -20.39
C SER A 250 4.76 -2.84 -20.59
N GLU A 251 3.98 -3.50 -19.73
CA GLU A 251 2.53 -3.46 -19.78
C GLU A 251 1.97 -2.10 -19.36
N LEU A 252 2.48 -1.52 -18.26
CA LEU A 252 2.01 -0.22 -17.76
C LEU A 252 2.39 0.94 -18.68
N ALA A 253 3.45 0.84 -19.46
CA ALA A 253 3.78 1.80 -20.51
C ALA A 253 2.74 1.84 -21.66
N ARG A 254 1.85 0.84 -21.74
CA ARG A 254 0.73 0.78 -22.69
C ARG A 254 -0.64 1.01 -22.01
N PHE A 255 -0.64 1.21 -20.72
CA PHE A 255 -1.86 1.44 -19.95
C PHE A 255 -2.45 2.82 -20.24
N THR A 256 -3.65 2.88 -20.84
CA THR A 256 -4.24 4.12 -21.37
C THR A 256 -5.25 4.79 -20.44
N ALA A 257 -5.72 4.10 -19.39
CA ALA A 257 -6.58 4.76 -18.43
C ALA A 257 -5.82 5.85 -17.64
N PRO A 258 -6.50 6.88 -17.14
CA PRO A 258 -5.89 7.91 -16.30
C PRO A 258 -5.24 7.32 -15.05
N VAL A 259 -4.09 7.85 -14.65
CA VAL A 259 -3.38 7.45 -13.43
C VAL A 259 -3.05 8.67 -12.59
N LEU A 260 -3.43 8.66 -11.31
CA LEU A 260 -2.98 9.63 -10.32
C LEU A 260 -1.96 8.99 -9.39
N VAL A 261 -0.75 9.53 -9.34
CA VAL A 261 0.25 9.19 -8.32
C VAL A 261 0.34 10.34 -7.34
N LEU A 262 -0.09 10.09 -6.10
CA LEU A 262 -0.14 11.06 -5.02
C LEU A 262 0.91 10.72 -3.96
N ALA A 263 1.82 11.65 -3.69
CA ALA A 263 2.83 11.54 -2.65
C ALA A 263 2.54 12.50 -1.49
N GLY A 264 2.91 12.13 -0.28
CA GLY A 264 3.06 13.06 0.83
C GLY A 264 4.40 13.79 0.75
N GLU A 265 4.42 15.10 0.98
CA GLU A 265 5.65 15.91 0.94
C GLU A 265 6.72 15.40 1.91
N LEU A 266 6.29 14.95 3.09
CA LEU A 266 7.15 14.51 4.19
C LEU A 266 7.34 12.98 4.22
N ASP A 267 6.74 12.24 3.28
CA ASP A 267 6.87 10.79 3.23
C ASP A 267 8.27 10.36 2.80
N GLY A 268 8.93 9.57 3.63
CA GLY A 268 10.22 8.97 3.32
C GLY A 268 10.13 7.65 2.56
N GLY A 269 8.92 7.12 2.36
CA GLY A 269 8.82 5.83 1.72
C GLY A 269 7.45 5.47 1.13
N PRO A 270 7.14 5.98 -0.09
CA PRO A 270 8.02 6.58 -1.09
C PRO A 270 8.15 8.10 -0.95
N CYS A 271 9.35 8.62 -1.09
CA CYS A 271 9.54 10.07 -1.20
C CYS A 271 8.92 10.62 -2.50
N PRO A 272 8.60 11.95 -2.58
CA PRO A 272 8.01 12.55 -3.77
C PRO A 272 8.82 12.31 -5.05
N GLY A 273 10.15 12.26 -4.96
CA GLY A 273 11.03 11.98 -6.11
C GLY A 273 10.84 10.58 -6.68
N LEU A 274 10.70 9.57 -5.81
CA LEU A 274 10.43 8.19 -6.23
C LEU A 274 9.03 8.06 -6.83
N ALA A 275 8.03 8.66 -6.19
CA ALA A 275 6.65 8.67 -6.67
C ALA A 275 6.52 9.34 -8.05
N ARG A 276 7.26 10.44 -8.31
CA ARG A 276 7.33 11.07 -9.63
C ARG A 276 7.88 10.12 -10.69
N ARG A 277 8.99 9.43 -10.40
CA ARG A 277 9.55 8.43 -11.34
C ARG A 277 8.57 7.29 -11.63
N ALA A 278 7.78 6.88 -10.64
CA ALA A 278 6.74 5.89 -10.86
C ALA A 278 5.61 6.41 -11.77
N ALA A 279 5.20 7.69 -11.63
CA ALA A 279 4.21 8.31 -12.49
C ALA A 279 4.64 8.37 -13.95
N GLU A 280 5.93 8.58 -14.22
CA GLU A 280 6.52 8.68 -15.57
C GLU A 280 6.45 7.36 -16.36
N VAL A 281 6.17 6.23 -15.71
CA VAL A 281 5.97 4.94 -16.38
C VAL A 281 4.65 4.91 -17.16
N PHE A 282 3.65 5.67 -16.72
CA PHE A 282 2.31 5.66 -17.29
C PHE A 282 2.14 6.75 -18.34
N PRO A 283 1.61 6.44 -19.55
CA PRO A 283 1.37 7.45 -20.61
C PRO A 283 0.46 8.60 -20.15
N ASN A 284 -0.53 8.30 -19.31
CA ASN A 284 -1.48 9.26 -18.74
C ASN A 284 -1.29 9.42 -17.23
N GLY A 285 -0.03 9.39 -16.79
CA GLY A 285 0.34 9.54 -15.38
C GLY A 285 0.32 11.01 -14.95
N GLU A 286 -0.52 11.32 -13.97
CA GLU A 286 -0.56 12.59 -13.28
C GLU A 286 0.11 12.46 -11.91
N PHE A 287 1.04 13.36 -11.59
CA PHE A 287 1.75 13.37 -10.32
C PHE A 287 1.28 14.55 -9.46
N ALA A 288 0.98 14.28 -8.18
CA ALA A 288 0.62 15.29 -7.20
C ALA A 288 1.38 15.07 -5.89
N VAL A 289 1.70 16.17 -5.19
CA VAL A 289 2.29 16.15 -3.85
C VAL A 289 1.33 16.88 -2.92
N GLN A 290 0.95 16.23 -1.82
CA GLN A 290 0.17 16.87 -0.76
C GLN A 290 1.13 17.56 0.21
N PRO A 291 1.03 18.89 0.36
CA PRO A 291 1.90 19.64 1.28
C PRO A 291 1.71 19.18 2.72
N GLY A 292 2.80 19.09 3.48
CA GLY A 292 2.81 18.72 4.88
C GLY A 292 2.35 17.30 5.21
N ALA A 293 2.01 16.48 4.21
CA ALA A 293 1.53 15.12 4.46
C ALA A 293 2.68 14.11 4.53
N GLY A 294 2.52 13.10 5.39
CA GLY A 294 3.33 11.89 5.44
C GLY A 294 2.74 10.75 4.61
N HIS A 295 2.85 9.54 5.16
CA HIS A 295 2.42 8.30 4.49
C HIS A 295 0.89 8.10 4.46
N TYR A 296 0.15 8.84 5.29
CA TYR A 296 -1.31 8.75 5.40
C TYR A 296 -1.97 10.12 5.09
N PRO A 297 -1.93 10.58 3.83
CA PRO A 297 -2.30 11.95 3.47
C PRO A 297 -3.75 12.33 3.84
N TRP A 298 -4.67 11.37 3.88
CA TRP A 298 -6.07 11.60 4.31
C TRP A 298 -6.21 11.88 5.79
N LEU A 299 -5.21 11.58 6.63
CA LEU A 299 -5.17 11.94 8.05
C LEU A 299 -4.57 13.34 8.25
N ASP A 300 -3.58 13.70 7.42
CA ASP A 300 -2.83 14.93 7.59
C ASP A 300 -3.62 16.17 7.11
N ASP A 301 -4.21 16.12 5.92
CA ASP A 301 -5.15 17.14 5.40
C ASP A 301 -6.25 16.44 4.58
N PRO A 302 -7.34 16.03 5.27
CA PRO A 302 -8.47 15.36 4.64
C PRO A 302 -9.11 16.16 3.49
N GLU A 303 -9.23 17.48 3.67
CA GLU A 303 -9.88 18.34 2.67
C GLU A 303 -9.07 18.40 1.38
N TRP A 304 -7.77 18.56 1.48
CA TRP A 304 -6.89 18.58 0.31
C TRP A 304 -6.92 17.22 -0.39
N PHE A 305 -6.79 16.13 0.38
CA PHE A 305 -6.81 14.77 -0.13
C PHE A 305 -8.10 14.48 -0.90
N VAL A 306 -9.25 14.67 -0.27
CA VAL A 306 -10.57 14.40 -0.85
C VAL A 306 -10.79 15.25 -2.09
N ARG A 307 -10.52 16.56 -2.02
CA ARG A 307 -10.66 17.46 -3.17
C ARG A 307 -9.82 17.02 -4.36
N ARG A 308 -8.56 16.57 -4.12
CA ARG A 308 -7.65 16.14 -5.17
C ARG A 308 -8.08 14.81 -5.82
N VAL A 309 -8.46 13.82 -5.00
CA VAL A 309 -8.89 12.51 -5.48
C VAL A 309 -10.26 12.61 -6.16
N ALA A 310 -11.22 13.34 -5.59
CA ALA A 310 -12.53 13.55 -6.20
C ALA A 310 -12.44 14.29 -7.54
N ALA A 311 -11.56 15.29 -7.67
CA ALA A 311 -11.31 15.98 -8.93
C ALA A 311 -10.78 15.03 -10.02
N PHE A 312 -9.86 14.12 -9.68
CA PHE A 312 -9.38 13.10 -10.59
C PHE A 312 -10.49 12.13 -11.02
N LEU A 313 -11.30 11.67 -10.07
CA LEU A 313 -12.42 10.76 -10.34
C LEU A 313 -13.54 11.43 -11.17
N GLY A 314 -13.74 12.75 -11.07
CA GLY A 314 -14.72 13.51 -11.83
C GLY A 314 -14.23 13.98 -13.22
N GLY A 315 -12.91 14.16 -13.38
CA GLY A 315 -12.31 14.70 -14.60
C GLY A 315 -12.10 13.69 -15.74
N SER A 316 -12.12 12.42 -15.46
CA SER A 316 -12.16 11.37 -16.49
C SER A 316 -13.56 11.38 -17.11
N GLY A 317 -13.76 12.15 -18.20
CA GLY A 317 -15.01 12.24 -18.96
C GLY A 317 -15.53 10.86 -19.35
N ARG A 318 -16.23 10.23 -18.42
CA ARG A 318 -16.91 8.94 -18.60
C ARG A 318 -18.23 9.26 -19.27
N GLY A 319 -18.21 9.14 -20.61
CA GLY A 319 -19.45 9.11 -21.35
C GLY A 319 -20.35 8.05 -20.73
N THR A 320 -21.47 8.50 -20.19
CA THR A 320 -22.64 7.64 -19.95
C THR A 320 -22.96 6.97 -21.27
N ALA A 321 -22.61 5.69 -21.39
CA ALA A 321 -23.06 4.82 -22.48
C ALA A 321 -24.30 4.09 -22.02
#